data_3d5b6d6ea55a5184dccc37bcd6656f5b
#
_entry.id   3d5b6d6ea55a5184dccc37bcd6656f5b
#
_cell.length_a   1.000
_cell.length_b   1.000
_cell.length_c   1.000
_cell.angle_alpha   90.00
_cell.angle_beta   90.00
_cell.angle_gamma   90.00
#
_symmetry.space_group_name_H-M   'P 1'
#
loop_
_entity.id
_entity.type
_entity.pdbx_description
1 polymer ?
#
loop_
_entity_poly.entity_id
_entity_poly.type
_entity_poly.pdbx_seq_one_letter_code
_entity_poly.pdbx_strand_id
1 'polypeptide(L)'
;ANLQPVHLIVAQSDEALAKVGKAANIYNAPLAIIVCADHNKAWVRPFDKKQTGDIDASILTDHMMLQATEQGLGSVWVCYFKPDVLSKEFNLPSNLEPVNILVIGYSAEGEGDRNRFDTQRISMSDLVSYDKL
;
A
#
# COMPACT_ATOMS: atom_id res chain seq x y z
N ALA A 1 15.65 9.58 10.19
CA ALA A 1 14.91 10.84 10.35
C ALA A 1 13.41 10.55 10.36
N ASN A 2 12.71 10.93 11.40
CA ASN A 2 11.25 10.74 11.49
C ASN A 2 10.52 11.91 10.80
N LEU A 3 10.62 12.01 9.49
CA LEU A 3 10.03 13.10 8.71
C LEU A 3 8.56 12.86 8.34
N GLN A 4 8.07 11.63 8.45
CA GLN A 4 6.68 11.23 8.20
C GLN A 4 6.16 11.73 6.84
N PRO A 5 6.84 11.41 5.74
CA PRO A 5 6.54 11.92 4.40
C PRO A 5 5.39 11.16 3.74
N VAL A 6 4.29 10.95 4.46
CA VAL A 6 3.15 10.16 3.99
C VAL A 6 1.88 10.97 4.10
N HIS A 7 1.00 10.82 3.10
CA HIS A 7 -0.35 11.34 3.11
C HIS A 7 -1.34 10.24 2.75
N LEU A 8 -2.42 10.14 3.50
CA LEU A 8 -3.48 9.15 3.29
C LEU A 8 -4.74 9.83 2.78
N ILE A 9 -5.33 9.26 1.72
CA ILE A 9 -6.65 9.66 1.23
C ILE A 9 -7.59 8.49 1.45
N VAL A 10 -8.58 8.69 2.31
CA VAL A 10 -9.58 7.69 2.67
C VAL A 10 -10.81 7.86 1.77
N ALA A 11 -11.02 6.90 0.86
CA ALA A 11 -12.17 6.82 -0.02
C ALA A 11 -13.21 5.85 0.58
N GLN A 12 -14.36 6.38 1.03
CA GLN A 12 -15.44 5.60 1.62
C GLN A 12 -16.82 5.99 1.08
N SER A 13 -16.94 7.10 0.37
CA SER A 13 -18.17 7.43 -0.34
C SER A 13 -18.23 6.74 -1.70
N ASP A 14 -19.42 6.47 -2.20
CA ASP A 14 -19.61 5.85 -3.52
C ASP A 14 -18.89 6.63 -4.62
N GLU A 15 -18.92 7.96 -4.56
CA GLU A 15 -18.24 8.83 -5.51
C GLU A 15 -16.70 8.64 -5.43
N ALA A 16 -16.13 8.63 -4.22
CA ALA A 16 -14.69 8.48 -4.04
C ALA A 16 -14.23 7.07 -4.45
N LEU A 17 -14.98 6.02 -4.08
CA LEU A 17 -14.70 4.65 -4.50
C LEU A 17 -14.79 4.48 -6.02
N ALA A 18 -15.77 5.13 -6.68
CA ALA A 18 -15.88 5.14 -8.13
C ALA A 18 -14.66 5.80 -8.80
N LYS A 19 -14.10 6.87 -8.20
CA LYS A 19 -12.85 7.50 -8.67
C LYS A 19 -11.66 6.54 -8.56
N VAL A 20 -11.51 5.85 -7.42
CA VAL A 20 -10.45 4.82 -7.26
C VAL A 20 -10.64 3.68 -8.25
N GLY A 21 -11.88 3.24 -8.47
CA GLY A 21 -12.23 2.17 -9.41
C GLY A 21 -11.85 2.45 -10.88
N LYS A 22 -11.67 3.71 -11.28
CA LYS A 22 -11.13 4.07 -12.60
C LYS A 22 -9.64 3.72 -12.74
N ALA A 23 -8.92 3.71 -11.64
CA ALA A 23 -7.47 3.48 -11.60
C ALA A 23 -7.11 2.02 -11.29
N ALA A 24 -7.90 1.32 -10.48
CA ALA A 24 -7.61 -0.02 -9.99
C ALA A 24 -8.88 -0.85 -9.75
N ASN A 25 -8.73 -2.17 -9.73
CA ASN A 25 -9.77 -3.03 -9.18
C ASN A 25 -9.77 -2.92 -7.64
N ILE A 26 -10.89 -2.51 -7.07
CA ILE A 26 -11.09 -2.40 -5.62
C ILE A 26 -11.98 -3.52 -5.05
N TYR A 27 -12.28 -4.56 -5.82
CA TYR A 27 -12.99 -5.77 -5.37
C TYR A 27 -14.37 -5.48 -4.73
N ASN A 28 -15.03 -4.39 -5.11
CA ASN A 28 -16.27 -3.88 -4.51
C ASN A 28 -16.17 -3.61 -3.00
N ALA A 29 -14.97 -3.38 -2.48
CA ALA A 29 -14.79 -3.10 -1.07
C ALA A 29 -15.36 -1.72 -0.69
N PRO A 30 -15.87 -1.57 0.53
CA PRO A 30 -16.50 -0.33 1.01
C PRO A 30 -15.47 0.75 1.41
N LEU A 31 -14.18 0.40 1.44
CA LEU A 31 -13.11 1.30 1.86
C LEU A 31 -11.86 1.08 1.01
N ALA A 32 -11.29 2.16 0.51
CA ALA A 32 -9.97 2.18 -0.09
C ALA A 32 -9.15 3.34 0.48
N ILE A 33 -7.89 3.09 0.81
CA ILE A 33 -6.94 4.10 1.31
C ILE A 33 -5.85 4.24 0.26
N ILE A 34 -5.75 5.41 -0.36
CA ILE A 34 -4.64 5.75 -1.25
C ILE A 34 -3.49 6.23 -0.37
N VAL A 35 -2.37 5.53 -0.42
CA VAL A 35 -1.17 5.85 0.36
C VAL A 35 -0.20 6.58 -0.54
N CYS A 36 0.09 7.83 -0.21
CA CYS A 36 0.96 8.69 -0.99
C CYS A 36 2.26 9.00 -0.25
N ALA A 37 3.37 9.08 -0.98
CA ALA A 37 4.62 9.66 -0.51
C ALA A 37 4.68 11.16 -0.83
N ASP A 38 5.14 11.98 0.13
CA ASP A 38 5.38 13.42 -0.06
C ASP A 38 6.86 13.66 -0.36
N HIS A 39 7.19 13.89 -1.62
CA HIS A 39 8.56 14.12 -2.07
C HIS A 39 9.21 15.37 -1.48
N ASN A 40 8.42 16.36 -1.05
CA ASN A 40 8.95 17.55 -0.39
C ASN A 40 9.43 17.28 1.04
N LYS A 41 8.94 16.19 1.66
CA LYS A 41 9.28 15.82 3.05
C LYS A 41 10.14 14.57 3.14
N ALA A 42 10.15 13.74 2.08
CA ALA A 42 10.87 12.47 2.11
C ALA A 42 12.36 12.66 2.39
N TRP A 43 12.91 11.83 3.28
CA TRP A 43 14.34 11.83 3.54
C TRP A 43 15.10 11.40 2.31
N VAL A 44 16.19 12.10 2.04
CA VAL A 44 17.08 11.85 0.92
C VAL A 44 18.41 11.33 1.46
N ARG A 45 18.78 10.11 1.09
CA ARG A 45 20.07 9.55 1.48
C ARG A 45 21.21 10.35 0.85
N PRO A 46 22.18 10.86 1.64
CA PRO A 46 23.17 11.83 1.13
C PRO A 46 24.15 11.24 0.11
N PHE A 47 24.38 9.91 0.15
CA PHE A 47 25.39 9.23 -0.67
C PHE A 47 24.93 9.02 -2.13
N ASP A 48 23.73 8.57 -2.35
CA ASP A 48 23.21 8.19 -3.67
C ASP A 48 21.94 8.97 -4.05
N LYS A 49 21.52 9.91 -3.21
CA LYS A 49 20.35 10.76 -3.40
C LYS A 49 19.00 9.99 -3.49
N LYS A 50 18.98 8.72 -3.08
CA LYS A 50 17.74 7.95 -3.02
C LYS A 50 16.78 8.54 -1.99
N GLN A 51 15.57 8.84 -2.41
CA GLN A 51 14.45 9.17 -1.51
C GLN A 51 13.87 7.89 -0.91
N THR A 52 13.29 7.99 0.29
CA THR A 52 12.74 6.84 1.03
C THR A 52 11.25 6.96 1.33
N GLY A 53 10.53 7.87 0.67
CA GLY A 53 9.10 8.08 0.90
C GLY A 53 8.24 6.85 0.63
N ASP A 54 8.61 6.05 -0.37
CA ASP A 54 7.99 4.78 -0.71
C ASP A 54 8.17 3.72 0.39
N ILE A 55 9.30 3.73 1.10
CA ILE A 55 9.55 2.86 2.26
C ILE A 55 8.62 3.23 3.40
N ASP A 56 8.55 4.53 3.75
CA ASP A 56 7.65 5.03 4.80
C ASP A 56 6.19 4.69 4.48
N ALA A 57 5.75 4.91 3.24
CA ALA A 57 4.41 4.58 2.77
C ALA A 57 4.12 3.07 2.89
N SER A 58 5.08 2.23 2.50
CA SER A 58 4.94 0.76 2.56
C SER A 58 4.85 0.24 4.00
N ILE A 59 5.68 0.76 4.90
CA ILE A 59 5.63 0.41 6.34
C ILE A 59 4.26 0.76 6.92
N LEU A 60 3.74 1.95 6.61
CA LEU A 60 2.43 2.37 7.10
C LEU A 60 1.31 1.49 6.57
N THR A 61 1.38 1.11 5.28
CA THR A 61 0.41 0.20 4.66
C THR A 61 0.40 -1.17 5.35
N ASP A 62 1.57 -1.74 5.61
CA ASP A 62 1.71 -3.01 6.32
C ASP A 62 1.07 -2.96 7.72
N HIS A 63 1.35 -1.92 8.49
CA HIS A 63 0.74 -1.74 9.80
C HIS A 63 -0.79 -1.58 9.73
N MET A 64 -1.32 -0.89 8.72
CA MET A 64 -2.76 -0.80 8.52
C MET A 64 -3.38 -2.15 8.15
N MET A 65 -2.70 -2.98 7.37
CA MET A 65 -3.15 -4.36 7.07
C MET A 65 -3.21 -5.23 8.32
N LEU A 66 -2.17 -5.17 9.16
CA LEU A 66 -2.14 -5.90 10.42
C LEU A 66 -3.28 -5.45 11.35
N GLN A 67 -3.50 -4.14 11.44
CA GLN A 67 -4.60 -3.59 12.25
C GLN A 67 -5.98 -3.98 11.70
N ALA A 68 -6.17 -4.00 10.38
CA ALA A 68 -7.41 -4.46 9.75
C ALA A 68 -7.67 -5.94 10.10
N THR A 69 -6.64 -6.77 10.02
CA THR A 69 -6.72 -8.19 10.37
C THR A 69 -7.09 -8.39 11.85
N GLU A 70 -6.49 -7.63 12.75
CA GLU A 70 -6.83 -7.66 14.20
C GLU A 70 -8.29 -7.31 14.46
N GLN A 71 -8.89 -6.47 13.62
CA GLN A 71 -10.30 -6.11 13.68
C GLN A 71 -11.23 -7.09 12.93
N GLY A 72 -10.72 -8.19 12.41
CA GLY A 72 -11.50 -9.19 11.66
C GLY A 72 -11.87 -8.75 10.24
N LEU A 73 -11.16 -7.75 9.69
CA LEU A 73 -11.37 -7.28 8.34
C LEU A 73 -10.41 -7.95 7.36
N GLY A 74 -10.85 -8.12 6.12
CA GLY A 74 -9.99 -8.48 4.99
C GLY A 74 -9.36 -7.24 4.37
N SER A 75 -8.16 -7.40 3.81
CA SER A 75 -7.48 -6.32 3.09
C SER A 75 -6.71 -6.83 1.89
N VAL A 76 -6.55 -5.97 0.89
CA VAL A 76 -5.71 -6.21 -0.30
C VAL A 76 -4.81 -5.02 -0.53
N TRP A 77 -3.49 -5.27 -0.56
CA TRP A 77 -2.50 -4.29 -0.98
C TRP A 77 -2.41 -4.28 -2.50
N VAL A 78 -2.84 -3.20 -3.14
CA VAL A 78 -2.90 -3.05 -4.59
C VAL A 78 -1.76 -2.16 -5.06
N CYS A 79 -0.83 -2.74 -5.84
CA CYS A 79 0.21 -2.02 -6.58
C CYS A 79 -0.10 -1.94 -8.09
N TYR A 80 -1.03 -2.74 -8.59
CA TYR A 80 -1.45 -2.70 -9.98
C TYR A 80 -2.57 -1.67 -10.17
N PHE A 81 -2.19 -0.42 -10.36
CA PHE A 81 -3.09 0.70 -10.58
C PHE A 81 -2.48 1.73 -11.54
N LYS A 82 -3.28 2.72 -11.95
CA LYS A 82 -2.88 3.82 -12.83
C LYS A 82 -2.65 5.08 -12.00
N PRO A 83 -1.39 5.45 -11.65
CA PRO A 83 -1.11 6.55 -10.74
C PRO A 83 -1.52 7.92 -11.30
N ASP A 84 -1.42 8.13 -12.60
CA ASP A 84 -1.86 9.34 -13.30
C ASP A 84 -3.38 9.56 -13.21
N VAL A 85 -4.16 8.47 -13.27
CA VAL A 85 -5.62 8.52 -13.11
C VAL A 85 -5.97 8.92 -11.68
N LEU A 86 -5.33 8.31 -10.66
CA LEU A 86 -5.55 8.70 -9.26
C LEU A 86 -5.20 10.16 -9.02
N SER A 87 -4.03 10.59 -9.50
CA SER A 87 -3.57 11.97 -9.33
C SER A 87 -4.56 12.97 -9.92
N LYS A 88 -5.12 12.67 -11.09
CA LYS A 88 -6.13 13.51 -11.73
C LYS A 88 -7.47 13.49 -10.99
N GLU A 89 -7.99 12.29 -10.64
CA GLU A 89 -9.31 12.15 -10.01
C GLU A 89 -9.36 12.77 -8.61
N PHE A 90 -8.24 12.79 -7.88
CA PHE A 90 -8.12 13.34 -6.54
C PHE A 90 -7.41 14.70 -6.50
N ASN A 91 -7.06 15.28 -7.66
CA ASN A 91 -6.35 16.56 -7.77
C ASN A 91 -5.08 16.60 -6.91
N LEU A 92 -4.27 15.53 -6.96
CA LEU A 92 -3.05 15.46 -6.15
C LEU A 92 -2.03 16.51 -6.62
N PRO A 93 -1.42 17.25 -5.68
CA PRO A 93 -0.30 18.11 -6.03
C PRO A 93 0.90 17.28 -6.48
N SER A 94 1.77 17.85 -7.30
CA SER A 94 2.90 17.15 -7.93
C SER A 94 3.92 16.53 -6.97
N ASN A 95 3.93 16.96 -5.71
CA ASN A 95 4.79 16.41 -4.67
C ASN A 95 4.20 15.18 -3.97
N LEU A 96 2.91 14.87 -4.18
CA LEU A 96 2.27 13.66 -3.65
C LEU A 96 2.22 12.57 -4.72
N GLU A 97 2.98 11.52 -4.53
CA GLU A 97 3.00 10.35 -5.40
C GLU A 97 2.17 9.21 -4.78
N PRO A 98 1.13 8.69 -5.46
CA PRO A 98 0.45 7.48 -5.00
C PRO A 98 1.40 6.27 -5.08
N VAL A 99 1.71 5.66 -3.95
CA VAL A 99 2.61 4.49 -3.84
C VAL A 99 1.84 3.18 -3.94
N ASN A 100 0.73 3.10 -3.25
CA ASN A 100 -0.16 1.94 -3.27
C ASN A 100 -1.59 2.32 -2.85
N ILE A 101 -2.50 1.36 -3.00
CA ILE A 101 -3.86 1.46 -2.51
C ILE A 101 -4.10 0.29 -1.55
N LEU A 102 -4.54 0.57 -0.34
CA LEU A 102 -5.02 -0.44 0.59
C LEU A 102 -6.54 -0.51 0.52
N VAL A 103 -7.05 -1.64 0.07
CA VAL A 103 -8.48 -1.93 -0.01
C VAL A 103 -8.89 -2.74 1.21
N ILE A 104 -9.98 -2.36 1.89
CA ILE A 104 -10.40 -2.97 3.15
C ILE A 104 -11.91 -3.27 3.09
N GLY A 105 -12.29 -4.44 3.59
CA GLY A 105 -13.68 -4.87 3.68
C GLY A 105 -13.83 -6.16 4.44
N TYR A 106 -15.04 -6.71 4.44
CA TYR A 106 -15.28 -8.06 4.96
C TYR A 106 -14.99 -9.08 3.86
N SER A 107 -14.24 -10.15 4.19
CA SER A 107 -13.97 -11.22 3.23
C SER A 107 -15.26 -11.92 2.86
N ALA A 108 -15.54 -12.03 1.56
CA ALA A 108 -16.63 -12.84 1.04
C ALA A 108 -16.29 -14.34 1.02
N GLU A 109 -15.00 -14.65 0.96
CA GLU A 109 -14.46 -16.00 1.01
C GLU A 109 -13.90 -16.25 2.43
N GLY A 110 -14.04 -17.45 2.94
CA GLY A 110 -13.45 -17.85 4.21
C GLY A 110 -11.92 -17.70 4.21
N GLU A 111 -11.28 -18.08 5.33
CA GLU A 111 -9.82 -18.09 5.41
C GLU A 111 -9.24 -18.95 4.27
N GLY A 112 -8.29 -18.38 3.51
CA GLY A 112 -7.58 -19.09 2.47
C GLY A 112 -6.79 -20.28 3.04
N ASP A 113 -6.46 -21.25 2.20
CA ASP A 113 -5.67 -22.42 2.61
C ASP A 113 -4.33 -21.98 3.25
N ARG A 114 -4.18 -22.26 4.54
CA ARG A 114 -2.98 -21.94 5.32
C ARG A 114 -1.76 -22.75 4.83
N ASN A 115 -1.96 -23.93 4.24
CA ASN A 115 -0.87 -24.78 3.75
C ASN A 115 -0.20 -24.19 2.49
N ARG A 116 -0.82 -23.21 1.82
CA ARG A 116 -0.21 -22.51 0.68
C ARG A 116 1.16 -21.90 1.01
N PHE A 117 1.39 -21.56 2.26
CA PHE A 117 2.66 -20.95 2.68
C PHE A 117 3.84 -21.91 2.55
N ASP A 118 3.61 -23.20 2.67
CA ASP A 118 4.67 -24.22 2.55
C ASP A 118 5.19 -24.36 1.12
N THR A 119 4.36 -24.00 0.11
CA THR A 119 4.68 -24.13 -1.32
C THR A 119 4.87 -22.80 -2.05
N GLN A 120 4.40 -21.69 -1.49
CA GLN A 120 4.41 -20.37 -2.15
C GLN A 120 5.41 -19.38 -1.55
N ARG A 121 6.13 -19.76 -0.50
CA ARG A 121 7.20 -18.94 0.06
C ARG A 121 8.56 -19.45 -0.40
N ILE A 122 9.49 -18.53 -0.59
CA ILE A 122 10.90 -18.89 -0.82
C ILE A 122 11.44 -19.60 0.42
N SER A 123 12.40 -20.49 0.23
CA SER A 123 13.04 -21.22 1.33
C SER A 123 13.85 -20.25 2.21
N MET A 124 14.07 -20.60 3.47
CA MET A 124 14.93 -19.82 4.36
C MET A 124 16.37 -19.76 3.86
N SER A 125 16.86 -20.83 3.21
CA SER A 125 18.20 -20.87 2.62
C SER A 125 18.37 -19.91 1.43
N ASP A 126 17.28 -19.62 0.71
CA ASP A 126 17.32 -18.69 -0.42
C ASP A 126 17.08 -17.24 0.04
N LEU A 127 16.41 -17.07 1.19
CA LEU A 127 16.08 -15.76 1.75
C LEU A 127 17.22 -15.19 2.59
N VAL A 128 17.96 -16.02 3.32
CA VAL A 128 18.92 -15.59 4.35
C VAL A 128 20.31 -16.11 4.03
N SER A 129 21.28 -15.20 3.99
CA SER A 129 22.69 -15.51 3.95
C SER A 129 23.38 -14.98 5.21
N TYR A 130 24.39 -15.67 5.71
CA TYR A 130 25.17 -15.29 6.89
C TYR A 130 26.55 -14.82 6.45
N ASP A 131 26.91 -13.60 6.87
CA ASP A 131 28.21 -12.92 6.66
C ASP A 131 28.53 -12.60 5.18
N LYS A 132 28.12 -13.41 4.23
CA LYS A 132 28.35 -13.24 2.78
C LYS A 132 27.25 -13.94 1.96
N LEU A 133 27.10 -13.54 0.71
CA LEU A 133 26.34 -14.25 -0.31
C LEU A 133 27.10 -15.46 -0.81
#